data_2b48614e3c730eb75a445d77e9bc1e10
#
_entry.id   2b48614e3c730eb75a445d77e9bc1e10
#
_cell.length_a   1.000
_cell.length_b   1.000
_cell.length_c   1.000
_cell.angle_alpha   90.00
_cell.angle_beta   90.00
_cell.angle_gamma   90.00
#
_symmetry.space_group_name_H-M   'P 1'
#
loop_
_entity.id
_entity.type
_entity.pdbx_description
1 polymer ?
#
loop_
_entity_poly.entity_id
_entity_poly.type
_entity_poly.pdbx_seq_one_letter_code
_entity_poly.pdbx_strand_id
1 'polypeptide(L)'
;MILNKIRLLLTRSEKIVDYLKNPFNYIGGKYKLLPQILPLFPEHISTFVDVFGGGGDISFNVQADKIIYNDKCKPLVNIFRCMQSHKDFVERVENIISQYGLSKTNKQGFLDLRTDYNNKPLSERVEFGEMLYCLLTHAFNYQIAFNSKGEYNMPSGYNRSWLSPQLKQRLIKYIERLNEINIEFHSEDFHNLNLTECNTDDFYYFDPPYLITVGAYERDYFCKWSEDYEKELLNTLDILDLKGCKFALSNVLTHKGKTNEILNKWCQNYNVHHLSMNYKNCNYQTNSRDIKSSDEVLITNY
;
A
#
# COMPACT_ATOMS: atom_id res chain seq x y z
N MET A 1 -14.00 -47.04 8.81
CA MET A 1 -12.86 -46.32 8.20
C MET A 1 -13.27 -45.19 7.26
N ILE A 2 -14.37 -45.29 6.52
CA ILE A 2 -14.87 -44.25 5.59
C ILE A 2 -15.49 -43.04 6.31
N LEU A 3 -16.22 -43.26 7.41
CA LEU A 3 -16.87 -42.20 8.21
C LEU A 3 -15.86 -41.27 8.92
N ASN A 4 -14.68 -41.73 9.28
CA ASN A 4 -13.64 -40.88 9.87
C ASN A 4 -12.90 -40.01 8.84
N LYS A 5 -12.83 -40.45 7.58
CA LYS A 5 -12.29 -39.60 6.50
C LYS A 5 -13.24 -38.49 6.10
N ILE A 6 -14.54 -38.70 6.17
CA ILE A 6 -15.57 -37.68 5.89
C ILE A 6 -15.63 -36.65 7.02
N ARG A 7 -15.36 -37.04 8.28
CA ARG A 7 -15.34 -36.12 9.42
C ARG A 7 -14.09 -35.19 9.43
N LEU A 8 -12.96 -35.63 8.82
CA LEU A 8 -11.77 -34.82 8.65
C LEU A 8 -11.88 -33.78 7.50
N LEU A 9 -12.79 -33.99 6.55
CA LEU A 9 -13.07 -33.09 5.44
C LEU A 9 -14.07 -31.96 5.78
N LEU A 10 -14.83 -32.13 6.88
CA LEU A 10 -15.85 -31.15 7.30
C LEU A 10 -15.41 -30.20 8.42
N THR A 11 -14.15 -30.25 8.88
CA THR A 11 -13.64 -29.41 9.97
C THR A 11 -12.65 -28.30 9.50
N ARG A 12 -12.46 -28.12 8.20
CA ARG A 12 -11.97 -26.85 7.68
C ARG A 12 -13.18 -25.94 7.41
N SER A 13 -13.80 -25.44 8.47
CA SER A 13 -14.44 -24.13 8.35
C SER A 13 -13.33 -23.16 7.96
N GLU A 14 -13.31 -22.76 6.72
CA GLU A 14 -12.53 -21.60 6.30
C GLU A 14 -12.97 -20.46 7.24
N LYS A 15 -12.14 -20.15 8.25
CA LYS A 15 -12.32 -18.93 9.02
C LYS A 15 -12.30 -17.83 7.98
N ILE A 16 -13.45 -17.19 7.76
CA ILE A 16 -13.51 -15.98 6.95
C ILE A 16 -12.61 -15.00 7.69
N VAL A 17 -11.38 -14.84 7.19
CA VAL A 17 -10.45 -13.84 7.72
C VAL A 17 -10.96 -12.50 7.24
N ASP A 18 -11.47 -11.67 8.14
CA ASP A 18 -11.91 -10.31 7.84
C ASP A 18 -10.68 -9.41 7.77
N TYR A 19 -10.11 -9.28 6.58
CA TYR A 19 -8.95 -8.41 6.36
C TYR A 19 -9.34 -6.94 6.49
N LEU A 20 -8.47 -6.18 7.13
CA LEU A 20 -8.61 -4.75 7.31
C LEU A 20 -8.31 -4.03 6.00
N LYS A 21 -9.29 -3.30 5.48
CA LYS A 21 -9.11 -2.47 4.28
C LYS A 21 -8.63 -1.09 4.66
N ASN A 22 -7.58 -0.58 3.99
CA ASN A 22 -7.08 0.76 4.24
C ASN A 22 -8.18 1.85 4.12
N PRO A 23 -8.08 2.95 4.90
CA PRO A 23 -9.09 4.01 4.95
C PRO A 23 -9.00 5.03 3.80
N PHE A 24 -8.08 4.84 2.85
CA PHE A 24 -7.96 5.64 1.64
C PHE A 24 -7.78 4.69 0.46
N ASN A 25 -8.50 4.83 -0.60
CA ASN A 25 -8.41 3.94 -1.76
C ASN A 25 -7.07 4.12 -2.50
N TYR A 26 -5.95 3.70 -1.85
CA TYR A 26 -4.60 3.85 -2.40
C TYR A 26 -4.45 3.03 -3.69
N ILE A 27 -3.80 3.63 -4.68
CA ILE A 27 -3.56 2.96 -5.97
C ILE A 27 -2.50 1.88 -5.78
N GLY A 28 -2.70 0.70 -6.37
CA GLY A 28 -1.81 -0.44 -6.19
C GLY A 28 -2.08 -1.24 -4.90
N GLY A 29 -3.12 -0.86 -4.10
CA GLY A 29 -3.43 -1.55 -2.86
C GLY A 29 -3.68 -3.05 -3.03
N LYS A 30 -3.14 -3.85 -2.11
CA LYS A 30 -3.13 -5.33 -2.13
C LYS A 30 -4.32 -5.97 -1.44
N TYR A 31 -5.30 -5.19 -0.96
CA TYR A 31 -6.42 -5.71 -0.17
C TYR A 31 -7.11 -6.93 -0.80
N LYS A 32 -7.34 -6.92 -2.13
CA LYS A 32 -7.99 -8.03 -2.84
C LYS A 32 -7.11 -9.27 -2.97
N LEU A 33 -5.81 -9.12 -2.84
CA LEU A 33 -4.82 -10.18 -2.96
C LEU A 33 -4.37 -10.73 -1.60
N LEU A 34 -4.74 -10.09 -0.48
CA LEU A 34 -4.39 -10.56 0.87
C LEU A 34 -4.69 -12.04 1.10
N PRO A 35 -5.87 -12.58 0.67
CA PRO A 35 -6.17 -14.01 0.83
C PRO A 35 -5.22 -14.96 0.08
N GLN A 36 -4.48 -14.45 -0.92
CA GLN A 36 -3.52 -15.23 -1.70
C GLN A 36 -2.08 -14.97 -1.25
N ILE A 37 -1.77 -13.74 -0.82
CA ILE A 37 -0.42 -13.31 -0.42
C ILE A 37 -0.08 -13.79 1.00
N LEU A 38 -0.93 -13.46 1.99
CA LEU A 38 -0.58 -13.71 3.40
C LEU A 38 -0.40 -15.20 3.75
N PRO A 39 -1.15 -16.16 3.16
CA PRO A 39 -0.90 -17.58 3.41
C PRO A 39 0.44 -18.11 2.88
N LEU A 40 1.11 -17.34 2.01
CA LEU A 40 2.43 -17.67 1.47
C LEU A 40 3.57 -17.15 2.35
N PHE A 41 3.28 -16.29 3.34
CA PHE A 41 4.29 -15.77 4.26
C PHE A 41 4.71 -16.81 5.29
N PRO A 42 5.89 -16.68 5.91
CA PRO A 42 6.31 -17.55 7.00
C PRO A 42 5.30 -17.58 8.15
N GLU A 43 5.12 -18.74 8.79
CA GLU A 43 4.18 -18.90 9.92
C GLU A 43 4.57 -18.02 11.14
N HIS A 44 5.86 -17.83 11.35
CA HIS A 44 6.39 -16.97 12.41
C HIS A 44 7.32 -15.93 11.81
N ILE A 45 7.10 -14.66 12.16
CA ILE A 45 7.86 -13.50 11.70
C ILE A 45 8.22 -12.67 12.93
N SER A 46 9.51 -12.57 13.24
CA SER A 46 10.02 -11.72 14.31
C SER A 46 9.84 -10.25 13.93
N THR A 47 10.51 -9.80 12.86
CA THR A 47 10.30 -8.46 12.32
C THR A 47 9.83 -8.56 10.87
N PHE A 48 8.70 -7.96 10.60
CA PHE A 48 8.20 -7.77 9.23
C PHE A 48 8.64 -6.40 8.71
N VAL A 49 9.38 -6.37 7.61
CA VAL A 49 9.87 -5.15 6.98
C VAL A 49 9.13 -4.91 5.66
N ASP A 50 8.19 -3.97 5.66
CA ASP A 50 7.47 -3.53 4.46
C ASP A 50 8.20 -2.36 3.82
N VAL A 51 8.95 -2.62 2.77
CA VAL A 51 9.89 -1.66 2.17
C VAL A 51 9.18 -0.60 1.32
N PHE A 52 8.00 -0.94 0.76
CA PHE A 52 7.15 -0.07 -0.06
C PHE A 52 5.70 -0.14 0.45
N GLY A 53 5.48 0.33 1.67
CA GLY A 53 4.25 0.10 2.42
C GLY A 53 2.97 0.67 1.81
N GLY A 54 3.04 1.77 1.05
CA GLY A 54 1.91 2.35 0.34
C GLY A 54 0.69 2.58 1.23
N GLY A 55 -0.46 2.03 0.86
CA GLY A 55 -1.69 2.11 1.66
C GLY A 55 -1.68 1.27 2.95
N GLY A 56 -0.63 0.48 3.21
CA GLY A 56 -0.49 -0.36 4.41
C GLY A 56 -1.33 -1.65 4.38
N ASP A 57 -1.88 -2.05 3.24
CA ASP A 57 -2.75 -3.23 3.16
C ASP A 57 -2.05 -4.50 3.69
N ILE A 58 -0.76 -4.68 3.43
CA ILE A 58 0.02 -5.81 3.94
C ILE A 58 0.38 -5.59 5.42
N SER A 59 1.05 -4.47 5.74
CA SER A 59 1.57 -4.17 7.09
C SER A 59 0.50 -4.25 8.17
N PHE A 60 -0.74 -3.84 7.90
CA PHE A 60 -1.81 -3.85 8.89
C PHE A 60 -2.56 -5.18 8.98
N ASN A 61 -2.28 -6.12 8.07
CA ASN A 61 -2.92 -7.46 8.04
C ASN A 61 -1.95 -8.60 8.32
N VAL A 62 -0.64 -8.39 8.26
CA VAL A 62 0.36 -9.39 8.59
C VAL A 62 0.39 -9.67 10.10
N GLN A 63 0.78 -10.89 10.47
CA GLN A 63 1.06 -11.28 11.86
C GLN A 63 2.58 -11.31 12.03
N ALA A 64 3.12 -10.43 12.89
CA ALA A 64 4.54 -10.32 13.23
C ALA A 64 4.69 -9.73 14.64
N ASP A 65 5.82 -9.99 15.31
CA ASP A 65 6.07 -9.44 16.65
C ASP A 65 6.39 -7.94 16.57
N LYS A 66 7.04 -7.53 15.48
CA LYS A 66 7.33 -6.14 15.15
C LYS A 66 7.12 -5.89 13.66
N ILE A 67 6.64 -4.70 13.31
CA ILE A 67 6.47 -4.24 11.93
C ILE A 67 7.31 -2.99 11.73
N ILE A 68 8.12 -2.98 10.67
CA ILE A 68 8.79 -1.79 10.16
C ILE A 68 8.12 -1.45 8.83
N TYR A 69 7.30 -0.41 8.84
CA TYR A 69 6.68 0.13 7.64
C TYR A 69 7.54 1.24 7.08
N ASN A 70 7.89 1.15 5.80
CA ASN A 70 8.57 2.21 5.09
C ASN A 70 7.84 2.58 3.79
N ASP A 71 7.81 3.86 3.47
CA ASP A 71 7.42 4.36 2.15
C ASP A 71 8.12 5.67 1.85
N LYS A 72 8.64 5.83 0.64
CA LYS A 72 9.33 7.05 0.20
C LYS A 72 8.43 8.29 0.23
N CYS A 73 7.11 8.12 0.11
CA CYS A 73 6.14 9.20 0.16
C CYS A 73 5.96 9.71 1.60
N LYS A 74 6.89 10.53 2.07
CA LYS A 74 6.87 11.10 3.43
C LYS A 74 5.51 11.68 3.85
N PRO A 75 4.77 12.43 3.00
CA PRO A 75 3.45 12.90 3.37
C PRO A 75 2.45 11.78 3.69
N LEU A 76 2.50 10.65 2.96
CA LEU A 76 1.67 9.48 3.25
C LEU A 76 2.02 8.87 4.61
N VAL A 77 3.32 8.65 4.85
CA VAL A 77 3.82 8.13 6.14
C VAL A 77 3.38 9.02 7.30
N ASN A 78 3.36 10.33 7.10
CA ASN A 78 2.95 11.27 8.14
C ASN A 78 1.47 11.16 8.50
N ILE A 79 0.59 10.74 7.58
CA ILE A 79 -0.81 10.43 7.92
C ILE A 79 -0.85 9.32 8.98
N PHE A 80 -0.08 8.24 8.79
CA PHE A 80 -0.02 7.13 9.75
C PHE A 80 0.60 7.54 11.09
N ARG A 81 1.67 8.34 11.07
CA ARG A 81 2.29 8.90 12.28
C ARG A 81 1.31 9.77 13.07
N CYS A 82 0.53 10.61 12.40
CA CYS A 82 -0.52 11.41 13.05
C CYS A 82 -1.64 10.51 13.59
N MET A 83 -2.07 9.47 12.87
CA MET A 83 -3.04 8.49 13.37
C MET A 83 -2.55 7.78 14.64
N GLN A 84 -1.24 7.52 14.75
CA GLN A 84 -0.63 6.88 15.92
C GLN A 84 -0.47 7.82 17.11
N SER A 85 -0.08 9.08 16.87
CA SER A 85 0.24 10.06 17.91
C SER A 85 -0.97 10.85 18.40
N HIS A 86 -1.97 11.10 17.54
CA HIS A 86 -3.14 11.90 17.89
C HIS A 86 -4.34 10.99 18.20
N LYS A 87 -4.59 10.77 19.49
CA LYS A 87 -5.74 9.94 19.94
C LYS A 87 -7.09 10.48 19.48
N ASP A 88 -7.18 11.77 19.20
CA ASP A 88 -8.33 12.53 18.71
C ASP A 88 -8.31 12.72 17.17
N PHE A 89 -7.53 11.89 16.43
CA PHE A 89 -7.35 12.03 14.96
C PHE A 89 -8.69 12.11 14.22
N VAL A 90 -9.66 11.26 14.56
CA VAL A 90 -10.99 11.25 13.92
C VAL A 90 -11.73 12.56 14.17
N GLU A 91 -11.70 13.06 15.40
CA GLU A 91 -12.33 14.33 15.79
C GLU A 91 -11.69 15.51 15.03
N ARG A 92 -10.36 15.54 14.94
CA ARG A 92 -9.63 16.56 14.16
C ARG A 92 -10.01 16.53 12.69
N VAL A 93 -10.15 15.36 12.08
CA VAL A 93 -10.64 15.20 10.71
C VAL A 93 -12.06 15.77 10.56
N GLU A 94 -12.97 15.49 11.50
CA GLU A 94 -14.34 16.02 11.46
C GLU A 94 -14.37 17.55 11.64
N ASN A 95 -13.52 18.09 12.50
CA ASN A 95 -13.39 19.54 12.70
C ASN A 95 -12.89 20.23 11.41
N ILE A 96 -11.90 19.66 10.72
CA ILE A 96 -11.43 20.18 9.42
C ILE A 96 -12.54 20.11 8.37
N ILE A 97 -13.27 18.99 8.29
CA ILE A 97 -14.40 18.84 7.37
C ILE A 97 -15.46 19.91 7.63
N SER A 98 -15.77 20.17 8.89
CA SER A 98 -16.73 21.22 9.30
C SER A 98 -16.20 22.62 8.97
N GLN A 99 -14.96 22.91 9.31
CA GLN A 99 -14.32 24.22 9.10
C GLN A 99 -14.31 24.65 7.65
N TYR A 100 -13.97 23.73 6.73
CA TYR A 100 -13.92 24.01 5.28
C TYR A 100 -15.22 23.66 4.55
N GLY A 101 -16.23 23.16 5.27
CA GLY A 101 -17.49 22.71 4.69
C GLY A 101 -17.30 21.62 3.66
N LEU A 102 -16.34 20.70 3.87
CA LEU A 102 -16.01 19.66 2.89
C LEU A 102 -17.19 18.73 2.68
N SER A 103 -17.55 18.53 1.43
CA SER A 103 -18.62 17.63 1.02
C SER A 103 -18.43 17.18 -0.43
N LYS A 104 -19.28 16.26 -0.91
CA LYS A 104 -19.28 15.85 -2.32
C LYS A 104 -19.40 17.02 -3.30
N THR A 105 -20.11 18.07 -2.90
CA THR A 105 -20.53 19.16 -3.81
C THR A 105 -19.82 20.49 -3.52
N ASN A 106 -19.09 20.60 -2.42
CA ASN A 106 -18.35 21.82 -2.10
C ASN A 106 -16.93 21.76 -2.65
N LYS A 107 -16.76 22.11 -3.92
CA LYS A 107 -15.45 22.21 -4.57
C LYS A 107 -14.58 23.33 -3.95
N GLN A 108 -15.20 24.45 -3.55
CA GLN A 108 -14.46 25.61 -3.04
C GLN A 108 -13.79 25.24 -1.71
N GLY A 109 -14.50 24.64 -0.76
CA GLY A 109 -13.89 24.23 0.51
C GLY A 109 -12.71 23.26 0.33
N PHE A 110 -12.74 22.36 -0.68
CA PHE A 110 -11.59 21.54 -1.03
C PHE A 110 -10.41 22.37 -1.53
N LEU A 111 -10.64 23.37 -2.37
CA LEU A 111 -9.60 24.25 -2.90
C LEU A 111 -8.97 25.11 -1.79
N ASP A 112 -9.78 25.60 -0.86
CA ASP A 112 -9.32 26.41 0.28
C ASP A 112 -8.44 25.55 1.20
N LEU A 113 -8.90 24.35 1.59
CA LEU A 113 -8.09 23.40 2.36
C LEU A 113 -6.76 23.06 1.65
N ARG A 114 -6.80 22.82 0.34
CA ARG A 114 -5.59 22.52 -0.44
C ARG A 114 -4.61 23.67 -0.45
N THR A 115 -5.11 24.90 -0.58
CA THR A 115 -4.29 26.12 -0.53
C THR A 115 -3.64 26.28 0.84
N ASP A 116 -4.41 26.13 1.92
CA ASP A 116 -3.91 26.26 3.28
C ASP A 116 -2.88 25.15 3.64
N TYR A 117 -3.10 23.93 3.19
CA TYR A 117 -2.13 22.85 3.32
C TYR A 117 -0.84 23.15 2.56
N ASN A 118 -0.94 23.61 1.31
CA ASN A 118 0.22 23.92 0.48
C ASN A 118 0.99 25.17 0.94
N ASN A 119 0.33 26.10 1.64
CA ASN A 119 0.98 27.26 2.25
C ASN A 119 1.80 26.93 3.51
N LYS A 120 1.61 25.73 4.10
CA LYS A 120 2.45 25.28 5.21
C LYS A 120 3.87 25.03 4.72
N PRO A 121 4.92 25.41 5.47
CA PRO A 121 6.29 25.02 5.16
C PRO A 121 6.43 23.50 5.03
N LEU A 122 7.22 23.02 4.06
CA LEU A 122 7.41 21.57 3.84
C LEU A 122 7.86 20.82 5.11
N SER A 123 8.72 21.47 5.92
CA SER A 123 9.20 20.93 7.19
C SER A 123 8.09 20.73 8.24
N GLU A 124 7.07 21.58 8.21
CA GLU A 124 5.97 21.54 9.16
C GLU A 124 4.80 20.65 8.71
N ARG A 125 4.70 20.34 7.41
CA ARG A 125 3.59 19.51 6.88
C ARG A 125 3.51 18.13 7.50
N VAL A 126 4.56 17.69 8.15
CA VAL A 126 4.58 16.42 8.91
C VAL A 126 3.55 16.38 10.03
N GLU A 127 3.15 17.54 10.58
CA GLU A 127 2.20 17.67 11.68
C GLU A 127 0.74 17.85 11.20
N PHE A 128 0.53 17.91 9.87
CA PHE A 128 -0.78 18.16 9.27
C PHE A 128 -1.33 16.93 8.51
N GLY A 129 -1.12 15.74 9.08
CA GLY A 129 -1.61 14.48 8.49
C GLY A 129 -3.13 14.44 8.33
N GLU A 130 -3.90 15.05 9.25
CA GLU A 130 -5.35 15.14 9.18
C GLU A 130 -5.83 16.00 8.01
N MET A 131 -5.14 17.14 7.74
CA MET A 131 -5.46 17.98 6.57
C MET A 131 -5.23 17.21 5.27
N LEU A 132 -4.10 16.50 5.17
CA LEU A 132 -3.79 15.68 4.00
C LEU A 132 -4.77 14.50 3.86
N TYR A 133 -5.17 13.87 4.97
CA TYR A 133 -6.20 12.84 4.95
C TYR A 133 -7.55 13.37 4.45
N CYS A 134 -7.96 14.56 4.88
CA CYS A 134 -9.16 15.23 4.38
C CYS A 134 -9.05 15.53 2.87
N LEU A 135 -7.91 16.02 2.41
CA LEU A 135 -7.66 16.26 0.99
C LEU A 135 -7.75 14.97 0.19
N LEU A 136 -7.07 13.89 0.65
CA LEU A 136 -7.07 12.59 0.00
C LEU A 136 -8.50 12.02 -0.12
N THR A 137 -9.29 12.08 0.93
CA THR A 137 -10.65 11.52 0.95
C THR A 137 -11.65 12.31 0.11
N HIS A 138 -11.34 13.57 -0.25
CA HIS A 138 -12.17 14.44 -1.10
C HIS A 138 -11.58 14.68 -2.50
N ALA A 139 -10.39 14.11 -2.79
CA ALA A 139 -9.76 14.21 -4.09
C ALA A 139 -10.38 13.30 -5.15
N PHE A 140 -10.16 13.64 -6.42
CA PHE A 140 -10.54 12.79 -7.54
C PHE A 140 -9.88 11.41 -7.42
N ASN A 141 -10.69 10.36 -7.44
CA ASN A 141 -10.30 8.95 -7.28
C ASN A 141 -9.48 8.65 -6.02
N TYR A 142 -9.56 9.50 -4.97
CA TYR A 142 -8.82 9.35 -3.72
C TYR A 142 -7.30 9.26 -3.92
N GLN A 143 -6.77 9.95 -4.91
CA GLN A 143 -5.37 9.89 -5.28
C GLN A 143 -4.52 10.82 -4.42
N ILE A 144 -3.28 10.40 -4.19
CA ILE A 144 -2.23 11.23 -3.60
C ILE A 144 -1.18 11.50 -4.67
N ALA A 145 -0.92 12.77 -4.95
CA ALA A 145 0.13 13.18 -5.85
C ALA A 145 0.60 14.60 -5.51
N PHE A 146 1.89 14.83 -5.72
CA PHE A 146 2.56 16.08 -5.45
C PHE A 146 3.31 16.55 -6.71
N ASN A 147 3.32 17.86 -6.94
CA ASN A 147 4.12 18.45 -8.02
C ASN A 147 5.61 18.51 -7.63
N SER A 148 6.46 18.96 -8.56
CA SER A 148 7.91 19.08 -8.35
C SER A 148 8.32 20.01 -7.20
N LYS A 149 7.40 20.85 -6.70
CA LYS A 149 7.60 21.72 -5.54
C LYS A 149 7.14 21.07 -4.23
N GLY A 150 6.67 19.80 -4.26
CA GLY A 150 6.10 19.12 -3.11
C GLY A 150 4.73 19.64 -2.69
N GLU A 151 4.00 20.32 -3.58
CA GLU A 151 2.63 20.76 -3.32
C GLU A 151 1.62 19.70 -3.73
N TYR A 152 0.63 19.43 -2.87
CA TYR A 152 -0.48 18.55 -3.22
C TYR A 152 -1.28 19.13 -4.38
N ASN A 153 -1.38 18.41 -5.48
CA ASN A 153 -1.91 18.94 -6.74
C ASN A 153 -3.14 18.22 -7.30
N MET A 154 -3.71 17.27 -6.54
CA MET A 154 -4.90 16.57 -7.00
C MET A 154 -6.11 17.48 -7.13
N PRO A 155 -6.97 17.28 -8.14
CA PRO A 155 -8.22 17.99 -8.28
C PRO A 155 -9.26 17.46 -7.29
N SER A 156 -10.29 18.28 -7.01
CA SER A 156 -11.46 17.87 -6.22
C SER A 156 -12.19 16.70 -6.88
N GLY A 157 -12.60 15.75 -6.05
CA GLY A 157 -13.47 14.63 -6.42
C GLY A 157 -14.96 15.00 -6.46
N TYR A 158 -15.29 16.17 -6.99
CA TYR A 158 -16.66 16.70 -7.05
C TYR A 158 -17.69 15.64 -7.49
N ASN A 159 -18.78 15.51 -6.75
CA ASN A 159 -19.85 14.50 -6.89
C ASN A 159 -19.40 13.01 -6.72
N ARG A 160 -18.15 12.75 -6.34
CA ARG A 160 -17.63 11.37 -6.25
C ARG A 160 -17.02 11.03 -4.88
N SER A 161 -16.10 11.86 -4.42
CA SER A 161 -15.23 11.55 -3.28
C SER A 161 -15.60 12.39 -2.05
N TRP A 162 -15.71 11.74 -0.91
CA TRP A 162 -15.98 12.34 0.39
C TRP A 162 -15.72 11.32 1.50
N LEU A 163 -15.60 11.78 2.73
CA LEU A 163 -15.50 10.89 3.90
C LEU A 163 -16.88 10.29 4.18
N SER A 164 -17.22 9.19 3.48
CA SER A 164 -18.50 8.49 3.70
C SER A 164 -18.51 7.80 5.09
N PRO A 165 -19.70 7.48 5.64
CA PRO A 165 -19.81 6.72 6.89
C PRO A 165 -19.02 5.41 6.87
N GLN A 166 -19.01 4.71 5.73
CA GLN A 166 -18.25 3.47 5.55
C GLN A 166 -16.74 3.73 5.58
N LEU A 167 -16.28 4.83 4.97
CA LEU A 167 -14.86 5.20 4.97
C LEU A 167 -14.42 5.63 6.37
N LYS A 168 -15.27 6.37 7.10
CA LYS A 168 -15.04 6.73 8.51
C LYS A 168 -14.93 5.48 9.40
N GLN A 169 -15.81 4.49 9.21
CA GLN A 169 -15.72 3.22 9.96
C GLN A 169 -14.41 2.46 9.67
N ARG A 170 -13.94 2.48 8.43
CA ARG A 170 -12.62 1.91 8.11
C ARG A 170 -11.49 2.66 8.81
N LEU A 171 -11.55 4.01 8.84
CA LEU A 171 -10.56 4.82 9.56
C LEU A 171 -10.51 4.43 11.03
N ILE A 172 -11.67 4.32 11.70
CA ILE A 172 -11.74 3.95 13.11
C ILE A 172 -11.09 2.57 13.33
N LYS A 173 -11.50 1.54 12.58
CA LYS A 173 -10.91 0.19 12.67
C LYS A 173 -9.41 0.18 12.41
N TYR A 174 -8.94 1.04 11.51
CA TYR A 174 -7.54 1.15 11.17
C TYR A 174 -6.72 1.76 12.32
N ILE A 175 -7.25 2.77 12.99
CA ILE A 175 -6.64 3.38 14.18
C ILE A 175 -6.67 2.38 15.36
N GLU A 176 -7.75 1.63 15.54
CA GLU A 176 -7.84 0.56 16.55
C GLU A 176 -6.71 -0.46 16.32
N ARG A 177 -6.57 -0.97 15.10
CA ARG A 177 -5.50 -1.91 14.74
C ARG A 177 -4.10 -1.32 14.95
N LEU A 178 -3.91 -0.05 14.61
CA LEU A 178 -2.64 0.66 14.78
C LEU A 178 -2.20 0.72 16.26
N ASN A 179 -3.15 0.78 17.19
CA ASN A 179 -2.89 0.76 18.64
C ASN A 179 -2.61 -0.65 19.19
N GLU A 180 -2.93 -1.71 18.44
CA GLU A 180 -2.73 -3.11 18.84
C GLU A 180 -1.38 -3.67 18.41
N ILE A 181 -0.81 -3.14 17.31
CA ILE A 181 0.40 -3.67 16.69
C ILE A 181 1.64 -2.87 17.07
N ASN A 182 2.76 -3.56 17.19
CA ASN A 182 4.06 -2.93 17.35
C ASN A 182 4.61 -2.52 15.99
N ILE A 183 4.37 -1.28 15.56
CA ILE A 183 4.74 -0.75 14.25
C ILE A 183 5.56 0.53 14.35
N GLU A 184 6.63 0.59 13.58
CA GLU A 184 7.47 1.76 13.37
C GLU A 184 7.33 2.27 11.94
N PHE A 185 7.26 3.59 11.76
CA PHE A 185 7.10 4.24 10.46
C PHE A 185 8.38 4.94 10.01
N HIS A 186 8.89 4.54 8.86
CA HIS A 186 10.03 5.15 8.18
C HIS A 186 9.58 5.80 6.87
N SER A 187 10.33 6.80 6.39
CA SER A 187 10.03 7.49 5.12
C SER A 187 11.29 7.72 4.31
N GLU A 188 11.91 6.60 3.94
CA GLU A 188 13.19 6.58 3.25
C GLU A 188 13.06 5.98 1.84
N ASP A 189 13.93 6.42 0.92
CA ASP A 189 14.17 5.66 -0.30
C ASP A 189 14.74 4.28 0.07
N PHE A 190 14.33 3.21 -0.63
CA PHE A 190 14.78 1.85 -0.29
C PHE A 190 16.31 1.70 -0.34
N HIS A 191 17.01 2.51 -1.13
CA HIS A 191 18.48 2.54 -1.15
C HIS A 191 19.11 3.03 0.16
N ASN A 192 18.37 3.84 0.93
CA ASN A 192 18.85 4.37 2.22
C ASN A 192 18.49 3.45 3.39
N LEU A 193 17.67 2.43 3.15
CA LEU A 193 17.40 1.40 4.14
C LEU A 193 18.60 0.45 4.21
N ASN A 194 19.12 0.21 5.41
CA ASN A 194 20.22 -0.73 5.60
C ASN A 194 19.75 -2.19 5.52
N LEU A 195 19.14 -2.55 4.35
CA LEU A 195 18.57 -3.88 4.11
C LEU A 195 19.64 -4.99 4.12
N THR A 196 20.91 -4.61 3.98
CA THR A 196 22.01 -5.57 3.98
C THR A 196 22.50 -5.96 5.37
N GLU A 197 22.11 -5.24 6.43
CA GLU A 197 22.28 -5.64 7.83
C GLU A 197 21.06 -6.41 8.34
N CYS A 198 20.66 -7.42 7.59
CA CYS A 198 19.44 -8.19 7.86
C CYS A 198 19.67 -9.29 8.91
N ASN A 199 18.57 -9.65 9.62
CA ASN A 199 18.52 -10.81 10.50
C ASN A 199 17.74 -11.93 9.80
N THR A 200 18.18 -13.18 9.91
CA THR A 200 17.55 -14.36 9.30
C THR A 200 16.15 -14.65 9.83
N ASP A 201 15.79 -14.14 11.01
CA ASP A 201 14.45 -14.27 11.62
C ASP A 201 13.49 -13.18 11.17
N ASP A 202 13.98 -12.18 10.39
CA ASP A 202 13.18 -11.11 9.81
C ASP A 202 12.64 -11.53 8.45
N PHE A 203 11.52 -10.91 8.06
CA PHE A 203 10.88 -11.16 6.78
C PHE A 203 10.68 -9.86 6.02
N TYR A 204 11.18 -9.80 4.80
CA TYR A 204 11.21 -8.60 3.98
C TYR A 204 10.15 -8.68 2.87
N TYR A 205 9.25 -7.70 2.80
CA TYR A 205 8.25 -7.60 1.75
C TYR A 205 8.50 -6.38 0.88
N PHE A 206 8.39 -6.59 -0.43
CA PHE A 206 8.63 -5.58 -1.44
C PHE A 206 7.43 -5.49 -2.39
N ASP A 207 6.90 -4.29 -2.58
CA ASP A 207 5.84 -3.97 -3.53
C ASP A 207 6.19 -2.66 -4.26
N PRO A 208 7.28 -2.67 -5.07
CA PRO A 208 7.76 -1.48 -5.76
C PRO A 208 6.78 -1.02 -6.84
N PRO A 209 6.91 0.20 -7.37
CA PRO A 209 6.24 0.58 -8.60
C PRO A 209 6.60 -0.39 -9.74
N TYR A 210 5.60 -0.90 -10.48
CA TYR A 210 5.84 -1.91 -11.51
C TYR A 210 6.33 -1.28 -12.81
N LEU A 211 7.54 -1.62 -13.24
CA LEU A 211 8.26 -1.01 -14.37
C LEU A 211 7.40 -0.88 -15.64
N ILE A 212 6.63 -1.91 -15.99
CA ILE A 212 5.82 -1.93 -17.21
C ILE A 212 4.45 -1.22 -17.06
N THR A 213 4.11 -0.74 -15.86
CA THR A 213 2.85 -0.02 -15.58
C THR A 213 3.05 1.45 -15.22
N VAL A 214 4.29 1.91 -15.08
CA VAL A 214 4.69 3.22 -14.52
C VAL A 214 4.22 4.44 -15.34
N GLY A 215 3.83 4.30 -16.60
CA GLY A 215 3.42 5.43 -17.44
C GLY A 215 2.32 6.36 -16.86
N ALA A 216 1.61 5.96 -15.81
CA ALA A 216 0.65 6.79 -15.08
C ALA A 216 1.30 7.60 -13.93
N TYR A 217 2.52 7.26 -13.50
CA TYR A 217 3.19 7.79 -12.30
C TYR A 217 4.43 8.62 -12.60
N GLU A 218 4.86 8.75 -13.86
CA GLU A 218 6.08 9.49 -14.26
C GLU A 218 6.10 10.96 -13.80
N ARG A 219 4.94 11.51 -13.41
CA ARG A 219 4.77 12.90 -12.97
C ARG A 219 4.75 13.08 -11.45
N ASP A 220 4.74 11.99 -10.67
CA ASP A 220 4.72 12.10 -9.22
C ASP A 220 6.14 12.32 -8.69
N TYR A 221 6.31 13.32 -7.83
CA TYR A 221 7.59 13.66 -7.22
C TYR A 221 8.22 12.49 -6.43
N PHE A 222 7.38 11.63 -5.83
CA PHE A 222 7.83 10.51 -5.00
C PHE A 222 7.90 9.17 -5.74
N CYS A 223 7.33 9.06 -6.93
CA CYS A 223 7.17 7.78 -7.63
C CYS A 223 7.96 7.73 -8.94
N LYS A 224 9.31 7.83 -8.84
CA LYS A 224 10.19 7.59 -9.98
C LYS A 224 10.68 6.17 -9.95
N TRP A 225 10.39 5.39 -10.98
CA TRP A 225 10.85 4.02 -11.15
C TRP A 225 11.44 3.83 -12.53
N SER A 226 12.63 3.23 -12.62
CA SER A 226 13.35 3.02 -13.88
C SER A 226 13.90 1.60 -13.93
N GLU A 227 14.42 1.19 -15.10
CA GLU A 227 15.12 -0.08 -15.22
C GLU A 227 16.32 -0.21 -14.27
N ASP A 228 17.01 0.90 -14.01
CA ASP A 228 18.15 0.89 -13.08
C ASP A 228 17.68 0.66 -11.64
N TYR A 229 16.61 1.33 -11.21
CA TYR A 229 15.98 1.08 -9.90
C TYR A 229 15.50 -0.38 -9.78
N GLU A 230 14.89 -0.93 -10.84
CA GLU A 230 14.48 -2.35 -10.88
C GLU A 230 15.68 -3.28 -10.67
N LYS A 231 16.78 -3.07 -11.42
CA LYS A 231 18.00 -3.88 -11.32
C LYS A 231 18.66 -3.78 -9.94
N GLU A 232 18.73 -2.57 -9.37
CA GLU A 232 19.28 -2.33 -8.03
C GLU A 232 18.44 -3.02 -6.95
N LEU A 233 17.10 -2.99 -7.07
CA LEU A 233 16.23 -3.73 -6.17
C LEU A 233 16.47 -5.24 -6.28
N LEU A 234 16.47 -5.80 -7.48
CA LEU A 234 16.68 -7.23 -7.69
C LEU A 234 18.04 -7.70 -7.16
N ASN A 235 19.09 -6.89 -7.34
CA ASN A 235 20.41 -7.16 -6.75
C ASN A 235 20.37 -7.12 -5.21
N THR A 236 19.57 -6.22 -4.62
CA THR A 236 19.38 -6.18 -3.16
C THR A 236 18.69 -7.46 -2.66
N LEU A 237 17.72 -7.99 -3.39
CA LEU A 237 17.05 -9.25 -3.08
C LEU A 237 18.01 -10.45 -3.19
N ASP A 238 18.89 -10.47 -4.20
CA ASP A 238 19.94 -11.50 -4.31
C ASP A 238 20.91 -11.47 -3.11
N ILE A 239 21.25 -10.28 -2.61
CA ILE A 239 22.08 -10.12 -1.41
C ILE A 239 21.34 -10.63 -0.15
N LEU A 240 20.04 -10.35 0.00
CA LEU A 240 19.22 -10.87 1.10
C LEU A 240 19.19 -12.40 1.08
N ASP A 241 19.00 -13.00 -0.10
CA ASP A 241 19.00 -14.44 -0.30
C ASP A 241 20.34 -15.07 0.12
N LEU A 242 21.48 -14.52 -0.37
CA LEU A 242 22.81 -14.97 -0.02
C LEU A 242 23.09 -14.91 1.49
N LYS A 243 22.39 -14.02 2.23
CA LYS A 243 22.48 -13.90 3.69
C LYS A 243 21.50 -14.81 4.44
N GLY A 244 20.66 -15.57 3.72
CA GLY A 244 19.65 -16.44 4.29
C GLY A 244 18.43 -15.71 4.84
N CYS A 245 18.23 -14.43 4.46
CA CYS A 245 17.06 -13.65 4.86
C CYS A 245 15.90 -13.94 3.90
N LYS A 246 14.72 -14.20 4.45
CA LYS A 246 13.52 -14.49 3.65
C LYS A 246 12.91 -13.23 3.09
N PHE A 247 12.51 -13.28 1.82
CA PHE A 247 11.78 -12.17 1.21
C PHE A 247 10.59 -12.64 0.35
N ALA A 248 9.66 -11.71 0.13
CA ALA A 248 8.63 -11.80 -0.89
C ALA A 248 8.56 -10.51 -1.69
N LEU A 249 8.53 -10.63 -3.02
CA LEU A 249 8.39 -9.53 -3.97
C LEU A 249 7.07 -9.63 -4.72
N SER A 250 6.18 -8.66 -4.57
CA SER A 250 5.03 -8.46 -5.46
C SER A 250 5.47 -7.71 -6.71
N ASN A 251 5.10 -8.20 -7.88
CA ASN A 251 5.36 -7.51 -9.15
C ASN A 251 4.44 -8.05 -10.26
N VAL A 252 4.64 -7.58 -11.50
CA VAL A 252 3.89 -7.97 -12.70
C VAL A 252 4.87 -8.45 -13.77
N LEU A 253 4.70 -9.69 -14.24
CA LEU A 253 5.51 -10.24 -15.35
C LEU A 253 5.05 -9.70 -16.70
N THR A 254 3.74 -9.63 -16.93
CA THR A 254 3.16 -9.10 -18.17
C THR A 254 1.97 -8.18 -17.88
N HIS A 255 1.82 -7.10 -18.64
CA HIS A 255 0.70 -6.18 -18.54
C HIS A 255 0.35 -5.59 -19.90
N LYS A 256 -0.89 -5.81 -20.38
CA LYS A 256 -1.38 -5.26 -21.68
C LYS A 256 -0.41 -5.46 -22.84
N GLY A 257 0.14 -6.66 -22.98
CA GLY A 257 1.07 -7.01 -24.05
C GLY A 257 2.52 -6.54 -23.86
N LYS A 258 2.83 -5.88 -22.74
CA LYS A 258 4.22 -5.56 -22.35
C LYS A 258 4.73 -6.64 -21.40
N THR A 259 6.00 -6.97 -21.49
CA THR A 259 6.69 -7.95 -20.63
C THR A 259 7.81 -7.24 -19.86
N ASN A 260 7.94 -7.55 -18.59
CA ASN A 260 9.09 -7.14 -17.78
C ASN A 260 10.21 -8.17 -17.97
N GLU A 261 11.03 -7.98 -19.01
CA GLU A 261 12.10 -8.94 -19.37
C GLU A 261 13.17 -9.08 -18.27
N ILE A 262 13.45 -8.00 -17.55
CA ILE A 262 14.41 -7.98 -16.43
C ILE A 262 13.92 -8.91 -15.34
N LEU A 263 12.69 -8.73 -14.89
CA LEU A 263 12.07 -9.53 -13.84
C LEU A 263 11.87 -10.98 -14.30
N ASN A 264 11.42 -11.21 -15.53
CA ASN A 264 11.20 -12.55 -16.11
C ASN A 264 12.47 -13.40 -16.10
N LYS A 265 13.61 -12.79 -16.41
CA LYS A 265 14.91 -13.49 -16.38
C LYS A 265 15.35 -13.77 -14.94
N TRP A 266 15.21 -12.78 -14.04
CA TRP A 266 15.68 -12.87 -12.67
C TRP A 266 14.87 -13.87 -11.83
N CYS A 267 13.55 -13.87 -11.96
CA CYS A 267 12.65 -14.68 -11.13
C CYS A 267 12.76 -16.21 -11.37
N GLN A 268 13.47 -16.65 -12.41
CA GLN A 268 13.70 -18.08 -12.70
C GLN A 268 14.51 -18.79 -11.61
N ASN A 269 15.20 -18.02 -10.75
CA ASN A 269 15.98 -18.56 -9.63
C ASN A 269 15.15 -18.72 -8.35
N TYR A 270 13.87 -18.32 -8.35
CA TYR A 270 13.01 -18.17 -7.19
C TYR A 270 11.65 -18.84 -7.37
N ASN A 271 10.89 -18.96 -6.29
CA ASN A 271 9.53 -19.50 -6.35
C ASN A 271 8.55 -18.41 -6.84
N VAL A 272 7.90 -18.65 -7.96
CA VAL A 272 6.93 -17.71 -8.57
C VAL A 272 5.51 -18.19 -8.32
N HIS A 273 4.74 -17.40 -7.59
CA HIS A 273 3.33 -17.65 -7.30
C HIS A 273 2.47 -16.69 -8.12
N HIS A 274 1.71 -17.20 -9.10
CA HIS A 274 0.79 -16.40 -9.90
C HIS A 274 -0.47 -16.05 -9.11
N LEU A 275 -0.82 -14.77 -9.06
CA LEU A 275 -1.94 -14.25 -8.31
C LEU A 275 -3.14 -13.97 -9.23
N SER A 276 -4.34 -14.38 -8.79
CA SER A 276 -5.57 -14.20 -9.56
C SER A 276 -6.29 -12.92 -9.15
N MET A 277 -6.23 -11.87 -9.98
CA MET A 277 -7.03 -10.67 -9.78
C MET A 277 -8.38 -10.77 -10.47
N ASN A 278 -9.46 -10.76 -9.70
CA ASN A 278 -10.81 -10.69 -10.24
C ASN A 278 -11.20 -9.22 -10.48
N TYR A 279 -10.89 -8.68 -11.68
CA TYR A 279 -11.14 -7.27 -12.06
C TYR A 279 -12.61 -6.94 -12.34
N LYS A 280 -13.57 -7.78 -11.97
CA LYS A 280 -15.01 -7.60 -12.30
C LYS A 280 -15.63 -6.26 -11.89
N ASN A 281 -14.96 -5.46 -11.04
CA ASN A 281 -15.48 -4.21 -10.48
C ASN A 281 -14.56 -2.98 -10.63
N CYS A 282 -13.63 -2.96 -11.57
CA CYS A 282 -12.84 -1.75 -11.84
C CYS A 282 -13.62 -0.83 -12.79
N ASN A 283 -13.91 0.41 -12.33
CA ASN A 283 -14.64 1.44 -13.06
C ASN A 283 -13.91 2.06 -14.27
N TYR A 284 -12.88 1.41 -14.81
CA TYR A 284 -12.27 1.82 -16.06
C TYR A 284 -13.09 1.22 -17.21
N GLN A 285 -13.81 2.10 -17.94
CA GLN A 285 -14.48 1.75 -19.20
C GLN A 285 -13.43 1.40 -20.26
N THR A 286 -13.04 0.15 -20.36
CA THR A 286 -12.37 -0.41 -21.53
C THR A 286 -13.34 -1.39 -22.16
N ASN A 287 -13.57 -1.25 -23.49
CA ASN A 287 -14.47 -2.05 -24.29
C ASN A 287 -14.05 -3.52 -24.47
N SER A 288 -12.90 -3.93 -23.92
CA SER A 288 -12.44 -5.32 -23.84
C SER A 288 -11.92 -5.61 -22.46
N ARG A 289 -12.75 -6.28 -21.64
CA ARG A 289 -12.35 -6.82 -20.34
C ARG A 289 -11.60 -8.14 -20.57
N ASP A 290 -10.37 -8.05 -21.03
CA ASP A 290 -9.52 -9.23 -21.11
C ASP A 290 -8.97 -9.51 -19.69
N ILE A 291 -9.48 -10.58 -19.07
CA ILE A 291 -9.09 -11.04 -17.72
C ILE A 291 -7.62 -11.49 -17.70
N LYS A 292 -7.04 -11.74 -18.87
CA LYS A 292 -5.63 -12.14 -19.08
C LYS A 292 -4.67 -10.97 -19.32
N SER A 293 -5.10 -9.72 -19.11
CA SER A 293 -4.29 -8.55 -19.46
C SER A 293 -3.09 -8.29 -18.53
N SER A 294 -3.02 -8.93 -17.36
CA SER A 294 -1.92 -8.77 -16.39
C SER A 294 -1.62 -10.10 -15.72
N ASP A 295 -0.36 -10.45 -15.60
CA ASP A 295 0.17 -11.56 -14.82
C ASP A 295 0.86 -11.02 -13.58
N GLU A 296 0.10 -10.92 -12.49
CA GLU A 296 0.56 -10.43 -11.19
C GLU A 296 1.12 -11.61 -10.39
N VAL A 297 2.29 -11.45 -9.80
CA VAL A 297 3.01 -12.52 -9.13
C VAL A 297 3.49 -12.09 -7.74
N LEU A 298 3.65 -13.09 -6.87
CA LEU A 298 4.47 -13.02 -5.66
C LEU A 298 5.67 -13.92 -5.85
N ILE A 299 6.87 -13.38 -5.71
CA ILE A 299 8.13 -14.12 -5.87
C ILE A 299 8.77 -14.26 -4.50
N THR A 300 9.14 -15.50 -4.10
CA THR A 300 9.74 -15.79 -2.80
C THR A 300 11.00 -16.61 -2.94
N ASN A 301 11.93 -16.50 -1.99
CA ASN A 301 13.18 -17.26 -1.95
C ASN A 301 13.15 -18.48 -1.01
N TYR A 302 11.98 -18.87 -0.50
CA TYR A 302 11.80 -19.99 0.43
C TYR A 302 10.65 -20.90 -0.04
#